data_e311cf505b15fbd8b8916458e3a8b54e
#
_entry.id   e311cf505b15fbd8b8916458e3a8b54e
#
_cell.length_a   1.000
_cell.length_b   1.000
_cell.length_c   1.000
_cell.angle_alpha   90.00
_cell.angle_beta   90.00
_cell.angle_gamma   90.00
#
_symmetry.space_group_name_H-M   'P 1'
#
loop_
_entity.id
_entity.type
_entity.pdbx_description
1 polymer ?
#
loop_
_entity_poly.entity_id
_entity_poly.type
_entity_poly.pdbx_seq_one_letter_code
_entity_poly.pdbx_strand_id
1 'polypeptide(L)'
;FLLGLGSCAYFNTFYNARQYYEEAEKIRLQKEGESIPITAMDKYGKTIQKCQKVLNDFPETKFRIDAILLMAKARYYRKDYDFAIDDLKVVSADGNQKQIEEAQYWRSLCKWKKGNAQTGIDELTDLLGKSKSKEVQSRCHLSLAEIANELKDSDLALTHLQEGAKLTKDRAQKGVIYTRLAEMAFNRKNYELAINAYGKVVANSISKEKVEKAHLQILKILRLEKEYRSAARKIKGMLTDDKFKRIAGYLELELVQLYRAQGEESEIESRLEIIVNAYQRTPVSAEAYYYLGEIYTSQKWDLEKSKDYFNLVSKESSKSLFTPMAKSKSNAIGRYQEAEKDLESHFILLNQDSTLLVSESDTTKQSVSIIKPDRSIPELYYQLGDLEAFSFNRNSEGIAFLQKIITDYSESSFHAKSMFTIAFMYESNGDSLNALLMRNRLKKDYPKSEYAAYLSDDIIVEKKEQELVFSQANKEISLNPEESISLFKKTINLNTETEVSVIAAYTISYYYDQNAEIDSAMKYYEWIQENHPRSDQAQSASLRLKSLQMVLSALEVEQDSTQIAPEQN
;
A
#
# COMPACT_ATOMS: atom_id res chain seq x y z
N PHE A 1 3.97 28.77 -57.28
CA PHE A 1 2.86 27.96 -56.72
C PHE A 1 3.33 26.78 -55.85
N LEU A 2 4.62 26.45 -55.80
CA LEU A 2 5.16 25.31 -55.00
C LEU A 2 5.55 25.66 -53.55
N LEU A 3 5.66 26.97 -53.22
CA LEU A 3 6.04 27.43 -51.87
C LEU A 3 4.89 27.39 -50.83
N GLY A 4 3.63 27.26 -51.28
CA GLY A 4 2.47 27.20 -50.37
C GLY A 4 2.16 25.81 -49.80
N LEU A 5 2.59 24.74 -50.45
CA LEU A 5 2.30 23.36 -50.01
C LEU A 5 3.23 22.90 -48.89
N GLY A 6 4.46 23.41 -48.83
CA GLY A 6 5.39 23.10 -47.71
C GLY A 6 4.95 23.68 -46.38
N SER A 7 4.32 24.87 -46.37
CA SER A 7 3.83 25.54 -45.16
C SER A 7 2.71 24.76 -44.44
N CYS A 8 1.83 24.09 -45.18
CA CYS A 8 0.79 23.27 -44.59
C CYS A 8 1.29 21.90 -44.03
N ALA A 9 2.32 21.32 -44.65
CA ALA A 9 2.81 20.02 -44.29
C ALA A 9 3.53 19.99 -42.94
N TYR A 10 4.44 20.93 -42.66
CA TYR A 10 5.13 21.00 -41.36
C TYR A 10 4.17 21.42 -40.22
N PHE A 11 3.24 22.36 -40.54
CA PHE A 11 2.21 22.75 -39.58
C PHE A 11 1.35 21.55 -39.18
N ASN A 12 0.89 20.76 -40.14
CA ASN A 12 0.08 19.56 -39.86
C ASN A 12 0.88 18.49 -39.09
N THR A 13 2.15 18.29 -39.41
CA THR A 13 3.00 17.32 -38.71
C THR A 13 3.25 17.74 -37.27
N PHE A 14 3.54 19.00 -37.00
CA PHE A 14 3.73 19.53 -35.65
C PHE A 14 2.41 19.58 -34.86
N TYR A 15 1.31 19.94 -35.51
CA TYR A 15 -0.02 19.91 -34.93
C TYR A 15 -0.36 18.50 -34.44
N ASN A 16 -0.12 17.46 -35.25
CA ASN A 16 -0.33 16.07 -34.86
C ASN A 16 0.57 15.65 -33.69
N ALA A 17 1.82 16.13 -33.61
CA ALA A 17 2.68 15.89 -32.46
C ALA A 17 2.07 16.44 -31.16
N ARG A 18 1.54 17.66 -31.22
CA ARG A 18 0.84 18.30 -30.08
C ARG A 18 -0.40 17.52 -29.67
N GLN A 19 -1.22 17.10 -30.64
CA GLN A 19 -2.41 16.30 -30.36
C GLN A 19 -2.07 14.98 -29.62
N TYR A 20 -1.06 14.25 -30.10
CA TYR A 20 -0.63 13.02 -29.41
C TYR A 20 -0.12 13.31 -27.99
N TYR A 21 0.60 14.40 -27.78
CA TYR A 21 1.05 14.81 -26.46
C TYR A 21 -0.13 15.16 -25.53
N GLU A 22 -1.09 15.96 -26.00
CA GLU A 22 -2.28 16.35 -25.24
C GLU A 22 -3.16 15.15 -24.89
N GLU A 23 -3.30 14.19 -25.81
CA GLU A 23 -3.99 12.92 -25.53
C GLU A 23 -3.26 12.07 -24.47
N ALA A 24 -1.92 12.02 -24.53
CA ALA A 24 -1.09 11.33 -23.54
C ALA A 24 -1.25 11.98 -22.15
N GLU A 25 -1.18 13.30 -22.07
CA GLU A 25 -1.38 14.06 -20.83
C GLU A 25 -2.78 13.81 -20.24
N LYS A 26 -3.81 13.81 -21.07
CA LYS A 26 -5.18 13.53 -20.63
C LYS A 26 -5.29 12.14 -19.99
N ILE A 27 -4.71 11.12 -20.63
CA ILE A 27 -4.71 9.74 -20.11
C ILE A 27 -3.91 9.65 -18.80
N ARG A 28 -2.72 10.27 -18.75
CA ARG A 28 -1.85 10.29 -17.56
C ARG A 28 -2.54 10.97 -16.37
N LEU A 29 -3.17 12.13 -16.60
CA LEU A 29 -3.85 12.89 -15.54
C LEU A 29 -5.12 12.21 -15.03
N GLN A 30 -5.77 11.36 -15.82
CA GLN A 30 -6.89 10.55 -15.34
C GLN A 30 -6.46 9.48 -14.33
N LYS A 31 -5.18 9.08 -14.39
CA LYS A 31 -4.57 8.06 -13.52
C LYS A 31 -3.45 8.64 -12.65
N GLU A 32 -3.61 9.87 -12.22
CA GLU A 32 -2.63 10.53 -11.36
C GLU A 32 -2.43 9.77 -10.04
N GLY A 33 -1.17 9.48 -9.71
CA GLY A 33 -0.79 8.66 -8.54
C GLY A 33 -0.51 7.19 -8.85
N GLU A 34 -0.81 6.72 -10.08
CA GLU A 34 -0.48 5.39 -10.58
C GLU A 34 0.71 5.45 -11.57
N SER A 35 1.22 4.30 -11.95
CA SER A 35 2.19 4.22 -13.06
C SER A 35 1.57 4.76 -14.36
N ILE A 36 2.40 5.41 -15.18
CA ILE A 36 1.91 5.97 -16.45
C ILE A 36 1.36 4.84 -17.33
N PRO A 37 0.08 4.92 -17.77
CA PRO A 37 -0.53 3.87 -18.58
C PRO A 37 0.23 3.65 -19.89
N ILE A 38 0.32 2.40 -20.33
CA ILE A 38 0.98 2.00 -21.59
C ILE A 38 0.42 2.80 -22.78
N THR A 39 -0.90 3.02 -22.81
CA THR A 39 -1.54 3.83 -23.85
C THR A 39 -1.05 5.27 -23.89
N ALA A 40 -0.73 5.88 -22.74
CA ALA A 40 -0.10 7.21 -22.68
C ALA A 40 1.35 7.15 -23.17
N MET A 41 2.10 6.10 -22.77
CA MET A 41 3.49 5.88 -23.23
C MET A 41 3.57 5.76 -24.75
N ASP A 42 2.63 5.04 -25.38
CA ASP A 42 2.55 4.94 -26.84
C ASP A 42 2.28 6.30 -27.52
N LYS A 43 1.41 7.11 -26.93
CA LYS A 43 1.13 8.46 -27.43
C LYS A 43 2.35 9.37 -27.31
N TYR A 44 3.09 9.32 -26.20
CA TYR A 44 4.38 10.04 -26.07
C TYR A 44 5.39 9.56 -27.13
N GLY A 45 5.45 8.24 -27.41
CA GLY A 45 6.27 7.70 -28.50
C GLY A 45 5.91 8.28 -29.88
N LYS A 46 4.61 8.38 -30.19
CA LYS A 46 4.12 9.03 -31.42
C LYS A 46 4.44 10.51 -31.46
N THR A 47 4.39 11.21 -30.33
CA THR A 47 4.82 12.61 -30.22
C THR A 47 6.28 12.76 -30.63
N ILE A 48 7.18 11.93 -30.07
CA ILE A 48 8.61 11.94 -30.39
C ILE A 48 8.84 11.73 -31.89
N GLN A 49 8.24 10.68 -32.46
CA GLN A 49 8.35 10.38 -33.89
C GLN A 49 7.91 11.55 -34.80
N LYS A 50 6.79 12.19 -34.44
CA LYS A 50 6.29 13.33 -35.21
C LYS A 50 7.18 14.58 -35.06
N CYS A 51 7.70 14.85 -33.86
CA CYS A 51 8.67 15.91 -33.66
C CYS A 51 9.98 15.67 -34.45
N GLN A 52 10.53 14.46 -34.40
CA GLN A 52 11.69 14.06 -35.20
C GLN A 52 11.44 14.27 -36.69
N LYS A 53 10.25 13.88 -37.18
CA LYS A 53 9.88 14.15 -38.57
C LYS A 53 9.86 15.64 -38.93
N VAL A 54 9.34 16.50 -38.02
CA VAL A 54 9.40 17.97 -38.24
C VAL A 54 10.85 18.45 -38.35
N LEU A 55 11.74 17.96 -37.50
CA LEU A 55 13.14 18.38 -37.47
C LEU A 55 13.91 17.90 -38.70
N ASN A 56 13.65 16.70 -39.19
CA ASN A 56 14.32 16.10 -40.33
C ASN A 56 13.81 16.68 -41.67
N ASP A 57 12.50 16.77 -41.82
CA ASP A 57 11.89 17.18 -43.10
C ASP A 57 11.85 18.72 -43.25
N PHE A 58 11.87 19.47 -42.12
CA PHE A 58 11.69 20.92 -42.08
C PHE A 58 12.65 21.58 -41.08
N PRO A 59 13.98 21.50 -41.23
CA PRO A 59 14.95 21.94 -40.21
C PRO A 59 14.89 23.46 -39.92
N GLU A 60 14.50 24.26 -40.91
CA GLU A 60 14.40 25.73 -40.80
C GLU A 60 13.00 26.23 -40.39
N THR A 61 12.14 25.32 -39.91
CA THR A 61 10.80 25.74 -39.50
C THR A 61 10.81 26.61 -38.25
N LYS A 62 9.92 27.61 -38.20
CA LYS A 62 9.71 28.41 -36.98
C LYS A 62 9.29 27.60 -35.74
N PHE A 63 8.85 26.38 -35.93
CA PHE A 63 8.45 25.45 -34.83
C PHE A 63 9.59 24.53 -34.37
N ARG A 64 10.82 24.69 -34.89
CA ARG A 64 11.98 23.85 -34.57
C ARG A 64 12.19 23.75 -33.05
N ILE A 65 12.30 24.85 -32.35
CA ILE A 65 12.53 24.86 -30.89
C ILE A 65 11.32 24.34 -30.12
N ASP A 66 10.10 24.66 -30.55
CA ASP A 66 8.89 24.12 -29.92
C ASP A 66 8.77 22.59 -30.11
N ALA A 67 9.18 22.06 -31.26
CA ALA A 67 9.20 20.62 -31.51
C ALA A 67 10.24 19.92 -30.65
N ILE A 68 11.45 20.47 -30.48
CA ILE A 68 12.49 19.94 -29.61
C ILE A 68 12.00 19.92 -28.14
N LEU A 69 11.42 21.03 -27.68
CA LEU A 69 10.90 21.15 -26.32
C LEU A 69 9.76 20.15 -26.07
N LEU A 70 8.84 19.97 -27.02
CA LEU A 70 7.75 19.01 -26.93
C LEU A 70 8.27 17.57 -26.91
N MET A 71 9.30 17.29 -27.71
CA MET A 71 9.97 16.00 -27.75
C MET A 71 10.66 15.67 -26.41
N ALA A 72 11.37 16.64 -25.83
CA ALA A 72 12.00 16.50 -24.52
C ALA A 72 10.98 16.19 -23.42
N LYS A 73 9.84 16.87 -23.39
CA LYS A 73 8.73 16.58 -22.46
C LYS A 73 8.20 15.16 -22.62
N ALA A 74 8.01 14.71 -23.85
CA ALA A 74 7.54 13.34 -24.11
C ALA A 74 8.59 12.30 -23.69
N ARG A 75 9.89 12.55 -23.91
CA ARG A 75 11.00 11.72 -23.45
C ARG A 75 11.06 11.65 -21.92
N TYR A 76 10.85 12.75 -21.20
CA TYR A 76 10.78 12.74 -19.74
C TYR A 76 9.74 11.75 -19.23
N TYR A 77 8.52 11.76 -19.76
CA TYR A 77 7.48 10.83 -19.34
C TYR A 77 7.73 9.37 -19.75
N ARG A 78 8.54 9.15 -20.79
CA ARG A 78 9.03 7.82 -21.17
C ARG A 78 10.25 7.36 -20.37
N LYS A 79 10.76 8.20 -19.47
CA LYS A 79 11.97 7.99 -18.68
C LYS A 79 13.28 8.02 -19.52
N ASP A 80 13.24 8.51 -20.74
CA ASP A 80 14.40 8.70 -21.62
C ASP A 80 15.14 10.01 -21.23
N TYR A 81 15.59 10.11 -19.97
CA TYR A 81 16.03 11.36 -19.36
C TYR A 81 17.28 11.95 -20.02
N ASP A 82 18.23 11.13 -20.46
CA ASP A 82 19.47 11.61 -21.11
C ASP A 82 19.16 12.31 -22.43
N PHE A 83 18.37 11.66 -23.28
CA PHE A 83 17.91 12.27 -24.53
C PHE A 83 17.06 13.52 -24.30
N ALA A 84 16.26 13.55 -23.23
CA ALA A 84 15.51 14.74 -22.86
C ALA A 84 16.44 15.89 -22.45
N ILE A 85 17.49 15.62 -21.67
CA ILE A 85 18.48 16.61 -21.25
C ILE A 85 19.21 17.19 -22.46
N ASP A 86 19.59 16.36 -23.44
CA ASP A 86 20.28 16.83 -24.65
C ASP A 86 19.38 17.71 -25.52
N ASP A 87 18.13 17.34 -25.71
CA ASP A 87 17.13 18.20 -26.35
C ASP A 87 16.99 19.55 -25.62
N LEU A 88 16.90 19.52 -24.29
CA LEU A 88 16.73 20.73 -23.48
C LEU A 88 17.95 21.65 -23.48
N LYS A 89 19.17 21.13 -23.70
CA LYS A 89 20.37 21.94 -23.95
C LYS A 89 20.23 22.77 -25.22
N VAL A 90 19.71 22.16 -26.31
CA VAL A 90 19.46 22.89 -27.57
C VAL A 90 18.41 24.00 -27.36
N VAL A 91 17.31 23.68 -26.65
CA VAL A 91 16.29 24.69 -26.34
C VAL A 91 16.87 25.83 -25.49
N SER A 92 17.78 25.52 -24.56
CA SER A 92 18.43 26.55 -23.72
C SER A 92 19.40 27.46 -24.51
N ALA A 93 19.98 26.96 -25.62
CA ALA A 93 20.87 27.72 -26.46
C ALA A 93 20.12 28.61 -27.48
N ASP A 94 19.10 28.06 -28.13
CA ASP A 94 18.45 28.66 -29.29
C ASP A 94 17.05 29.23 -29.00
N GLY A 95 16.50 28.99 -27.80
CA GLY A 95 15.14 29.36 -27.45
C GLY A 95 14.97 30.82 -27.02
N ASN A 96 13.73 31.28 -27.04
CA ASN A 96 13.37 32.54 -26.39
C ASN A 96 13.30 32.36 -24.86
N GLN A 97 13.22 33.46 -24.10
CA GLN A 97 13.24 33.44 -22.62
C GLN A 97 12.23 32.46 -22.01
N LYS A 98 11.01 32.38 -22.54
CA LYS A 98 9.99 31.47 -22.06
C LYS A 98 10.36 29.99 -22.30
N GLN A 99 10.92 29.69 -23.48
CA GLN A 99 11.38 28.35 -23.83
C GLN A 99 12.60 27.95 -23.00
N ILE A 100 13.51 28.90 -22.71
CA ILE A 100 14.67 28.68 -21.84
C ILE A 100 14.23 28.33 -20.40
N GLU A 101 13.32 29.09 -19.81
CA GLU A 101 12.79 28.79 -18.46
C GLU A 101 12.09 27.43 -18.42
N GLU A 102 11.32 27.10 -19.46
CA GLU A 102 10.67 25.79 -19.59
C GLU A 102 11.70 24.67 -19.71
N ALA A 103 12.78 24.87 -20.50
CA ALA A 103 13.85 23.90 -20.63
C ALA A 103 14.62 23.70 -19.31
N GLN A 104 14.92 24.78 -18.59
CA GLN A 104 15.55 24.69 -17.27
C GLN A 104 14.69 23.89 -16.30
N TYR A 105 13.39 24.15 -16.25
CA TYR A 105 12.45 23.41 -15.40
C TYR A 105 12.47 21.91 -15.70
N TRP A 106 12.30 21.51 -16.97
CA TRP A 106 12.28 20.10 -17.34
C TRP A 106 13.63 19.41 -17.15
N ARG A 107 14.73 20.12 -17.36
CA ARG A 107 16.08 19.61 -17.11
C ARG A 107 16.29 19.29 -15.62
N SER A 108 15.85 20.17 -14.74
CA SER A 108 15.92 19.95 -13.29
C SER A 108 15.12 18.71 -12.88
N LEU A 109 13.93 18.51 -13.47
CA LEU A 109 13.13 17.31 -13.24
C LEU A 109 13.82 16.04 -13.74
N CYS A 110 14.46 16.09 -14.93
CA CYS A 110 15.22 14.95 -15.44
C CYS A 110 16.36 14.56 -14.49
N LYS A 111 17.12 15.56 -13.99
CA LYS A 111 18.22 15.33 -13.05
C LYS A 111 17.73 14.71 -11.75
N TRP A 112 16.65 15.24 -11.18
CA TRP A 112 16.02 14.65 -10.01
C TRP A 112 15.65 13.19 -10.24
N LYS A 113 14.92 12.87 -11.31
CA LYS A 113 14.47 11.51 -11.61
C LYS A 113 15.59 10.53 -11.98
N LYS A 114 16.79 11.03 -12.33
CA LYS A 114 18.03 10.26 -12.46
C LYS A 114 18.74 9.97 -11.13
N GLY A 115 18.18 10.39 -10.00
CA GLY A 115 18.78 10.20 -8.66
C GLY A 115 19.57 11.40 -8.14
N ASN A 116 19.78 12.46 -8.94
CA ASN A 116 20.50 13.66 -8.53
C ASN A 116 19.55 14.70 -7.89
N ALA A 117 18.91 14.32 -6.78
CA ALA A 117 17.89 15.13 -6.12
C ALA A 117 18.42 16.53 -5.75
N GLN A 118 19.63 16.62 -5.19
CA GLN A 118 20.23 17.91 -4.77
C GLN A 118 20.41 18.85 -5.96
N THR A 119 20.94 18.36 -7.09
CA THR A 119 21.07 19.19 -8.30
C THR A 119 19.71 19.65 -8.83
N GLY A 120 18.69 18.79 -8.75
CA GLY A 120 17.33 19.15 -9.10
C GLY A 120 16.78 20.28 -8.20
N ILE A 121 17.00 20.19 -6.89
CA ILE A 121 16.62 21.23 -5.91
C ILE A 121 17.32 22.55 -6.22
N ASP A 122 18.64 22.53 -6.41
CA ASP A 122 19.44 23.73 -6.65
C ASP A 122 18.99 24.46 -7.93
N GLU A 123 18.79 23.72 -9.02
CA GLU A 123 18.32 24.29 -10.29
C GLU A 123 16.88 24.82 -10.23
N LEU A 124 15.96 24.11 -9.54
CA LEU A 124 14.59 24.58 -9.35
C LEU A 124 14.54 25.82 -8.45
N THR A 125 15.39 25.88 -7.43
CA THR A 125 15.49 27.03 -6.53
C THR A 125 16.07 28.25 -7.24
N ASP A 126 17.10 28.04 -8.09
CA ASP A 126 17.68 29.10 -8.93
C ASP A 126 16.64 29.64 -9.92
N LEU A 127 15.90 28.75 -10.59
CA LEU A 127 14.83 29.13 -11.51
C LEU A 127 13.70 29.87 -10.79
N LEU A 128 13.32 29.41 -9.59
CA LEU A 128 12.32 30.06 -8.75
C LEU A 128 12.70 31.51 -8.42
N GLY A 129 13.98 31.75 -8.10
CA GLY A 129 14.49 33.09 -7.79
C GLY A 129 14.63 34.00 -9.00
N LYS A 130 14.91 33.48 -10.19
CA LYS A 130 15.17 34.25 -11.42
C LYS A 130 13.93 34.51 -12.27
N SER A 131 12.98 33.57 -12.30
CA SER A 131 11.80 33.69 -13.14
C SER A 131 10.84 34.78 -12.64
N LYS A 132 10.38 35.62 -13.57
CA LYS A 132 9.31 36.60 -13.31
C LYS A 132 7.91 36.01 -13.52
N SER A 133 7.82 34.82 -14.07
CA SER A 133 6.57 34.13 -14.33
C SER A 133 6.05 33.46 -13.06
N LYS A 134 4.94 33.94 -12.51
CA LYS A 134 4.28 33.32 -11.36
C LYS A 134 3.88 31.88 -11.62
N GLU A 135 3.60 31.53 -12.86
CA GLU A 135 3.25 30.18 -13.26
C GLU A 135 4.46 29.24 -13.19
N VAL A 136 5.62 29.67 -13.67
CA VAL A 136 6.89 28.93 -13.54
C VAL A 136 7.26 28.78 -12.08
N GLN A 137 7.19 29.86 -11.29
CA GLN A 137 7.45 29.82 -9.85
C GLN A 137 6.53 28.82 -9.12
N SER A 138 5.23 28.81 -9.44
CA SER A 138 4.29 27.87 -8.85
C SER A 138 4.63 26.41 -9.18
N ARG A 139 5.05 26.15 -10.43
CA ARG A 139 5.49 24.80 -10.85
C ARG A 139 6.78 24.38 -10.16
N CYS A 140 7.74 25.30 -9.99
CA CYS A 140 8.95 25.02 -9.21
C CYS A 140 8.60 24.64 -7.76
N HIS A 141 7.73 25.40 -7.11
CA HIS A 141 7.26 25.07 -5.76
C HIS A 141 6.59 23.70 -5.70
N LEU A 142 5.74 23.34 -6.66
CA LEU A 142 5.11 22.02 -6.71
C LEU A 142 6.15 20.90 -6.80
N SER A 143 7.16 21.05 -7.68
CA SER A 143 8.21 20.04 -7.84
C SER A 143 9.14 19.97 -6.63
N LEU A 144 9.48 21.11 -6.02
CA LEU A 144 10.25 21.13 -4.77
C LEU A 144 9.48 20.46 -3.62
N ALA A 145 8.15 20.64 -3.55
CA ALA A 145 7.32 19.93 -2.59
C ALA A 145 7.33 18.41 -2.80
N GLU A 146 7.32 17.95 -4.05
CA GLU A 146 7.41 16.52 -4.37
C GLU A 146 8.75 15.93 -3.95
N ILE A 147 9.85 16.64 -4.23
CA ILE A 147 11.20 16.23 -3.81
C ILE A 147 11.30 16.19 -2.29
N ALA A 148 10.85 17.25 -1.59
CA ALA A 148 10.86 17.30 -0.14
C ALA A 148 10.06 16.15 0.49
N ASN A 149 8.92 15.80 -0.09
CA ASN A 149 8.12 14.66 0.35
C ASN A 149 8.83 13.30 0.14
N GLU A 150 9.54 13.12 -0.99
CA GLU A 150 10.37 11.93 -1.23
C GLU A 150 11.52 11.84 -0.21
N LEU A 151 12.10 12.97 0.17
CA LEU A 151 13.13 13.09 1.21
C LEU A 151 12.59 13.03 2.64
N LYS A 152 11.27 12.82 2.81
CA LYS A 152 10.56 12.78 4.10
C LYS A 152 10.56 14.10 4.88
N ASP A 153 10.91 15.21 4.25
CA ASP A 153 10.77 16.56 4.83
C ASP A 153 9.37 17.12 4.54
N SER A 154 8.43 16.67 5.37
CA SER A 154 7.02 17.05 5.19
C SER A 154 6.73 18.51 5.51
N ASP A 155 7.52 19.19 6.35
CA ASP A 155 7.31 20.61 6.69
C ASP A 155 7.72 21.50 5.52
N LEU A 156 8.86 21.21 4.91
CA LEU A 156 9.31 21.89 3.71
C LEU A 156 8.33 21.66 2.54
N ALA A 157 7.84 20.42 2.37
CA ALA A 157 6.85 20.09 1.36
C ALA A 157 5.56 20.89 1.51
N LEU A 158 5.01 20.99 2.74
CA LEU A 158 3.82 21.79 3.02
C LEU A 158 4.04 23.28 2.71
N THR A 159 5.19 23.82 3.09
CA THR A 159 5.57 25.20 2.82
C THR A 159 5.56 25.49 1.31
N HIS A 160 6.22 24.63 0.53
CA HIS A 160 6.25 24.78 -0.92
C HIS A 160 4.85 24.66 -1.56
N LEU A 161 4.00 23.74 -1.10
CA LEU A 161 2.63 23.62 -1.61
C LEU A 161 1.80 24.86 -1.33
N GLN A 162 1.93 25.46 -0.14
CA GLN A 162 1.23 26.68 0.21
C GLN A 162 1.66 27.87 -0.66
N GLU A 163 2.97 28.04 -0.87
CA GLU A 163 3.50 29.13 -1.71
C GLU A 163 3.12 28.92 -3.18
N GLY A 164 3.25 27.70 -3.70
CA GLY A 164 2.84 27.39 -5.08
C GLY A 164 1.36 27.67 -5.34
N ALA A 165 0.48 27.38 -4.38
CA ALA A 165 -0.96 27.62 -4.50
C ALA A 165 -1.31 29.13 -4.57
N LYS A 166 -0.52 29.99 -3.93
CA LYS A 166 -0.71 31.45 -3.95
C LYS A 166 -0.34 32.06 -5.31
N LEU A 167 0.62 31.47 -6.00
CA LEU A 167 1.23 32.03 -7.21
C LEU A 167 0.43 31.75 -8.47
N THR A 168 -0.04 30.51 -8.69
CA THR A 168 -0.74 30.14 -9.91
C THR A 168 -2.14 30.74 -10.00
N LYS A 169 -2.53 31.15 -11.21
CA LYS A 169 -3.90 31.51 -11.58
C LYS A 169 -4.63 30.36 -12.27
N ASP A 170 -3.87 29.35 -12.73
CA ASP A 170 -4.45 28.19 -13.39
C ASP A 170 -5.29 27.37 -12.39
N ARG A 171 -6.58 27.23 -12.72
CA ARG A 171 -7.54 26.54 -11.88
C ARG A 171 -7.22 25.05 -11.76
N ALA A 172 -6.76 24.41 -12.84
CA ALA A 172 -6.43 22.99 -12.82
C ALA A 172 -5.21 22.74 -11.92
N GLN A 173 -4.16 23.56 -12.08
CA GLN A 173 -2.97 23.48 -11.24
C GLN A 173 -3.27 23.77 -9.77
N LYS A 174 -4.12 24.76 -9.48
CA LYS A 174 -4.62 24.98 -8.11
C LYS A 174 -5.29 23.73 -7.52
N GLY A 175 -6.14 23.09 -8.30
CA GLY A 175 -6.81 21.85 -7.88
C GLY A 175 -5.81 20.75 -7.51
N VAL A 176 -4.74 20.59 -8.28
CA VAL A 176 -3.67 19.61 -8.00
C VAL A 176 -2.92 19.96 -6.71
N ILE A 177 -2.46 21.20 -6.60
CA ILE A 177 -1.67 21.66 -5.43
C ILE A 177 -2.49 21.53 -4.15
N TYR A 178 -3.74 22.00 -4.14
CA TYR A 178 -4.60 21.89 -2.97
C TYR A 178 -4.98 20.46 -2.62
N THR A 179 -5.08 19.54 -3.60
CA THR A 179 -5.30 18.11 -3.32
C THR A 179 -4.13 17.54 -2.53
N ARG A 180 -2.89 17.80 -2.98
CA ARG A 180 -1.68 17.34 -2.28
C ARG A 180 -1.51 17.97 -0.91
N LEU A 181 -1.75 19.27 -0.81
CA LEU A 181 -1.73 19.98 0.47
C LEU A 181 -2.73 19.39 1.47
N ALA A 182 -3.96 19.11 1.01
CA ALA A 182 -5.00 18.56 1.85
C ALA A 182 -4.69 17.12 2.33
N GLU A 183 -4.20 16.26 1.43
CA GLU A 183 -3.81 14.88 1.75
C GLU A 183 -2.62 14.86 2.75
N MET A 184 -1.63 15.70 2.53
CA MET A 184 -0.46 15.81 3.41
C MET A 184 -0.83 16.38 4.79
N ALA A 185 -1.66 17.41 4.85
CA ALA A 185 -2.16 17.98 6.10
C ALA A 185 -3.01 16.97 6.88
N PHE A 186 -3.85 16.20 6.18
CA PHE A 186 -4.65 15.13 6.78
C PHE A 186 -3.78 14.04 7.41
N ASN A 187 -2.76 13.56 6.69
CA ASN A 187 -1.84 12.52 7.19
C ASN A 187 -1.06 12.98 8.43
N ARG A 188 -0.78 14.28 8.55
CA ARG A 188 -0.16 14.89 9.73
C ARG A 188 -1.16 15.23 10.84
N LYS A 189 -2.42 14.88 10.69
CA LYS A 189 -3.52 15.22 11.62
C LYS A 189 -3.71 16.73 11.82
N ASN A 190 -3.22 17.56 10.88
CA ASN A 190 -3.51 18.99 10.84
C ASN A 190 -4.87 19.18 10.15
N TYR A 191 -5.93 18.92 10.90
CA TYR A 191 -7.28 18.84 10.34
C TYR A 191 -7.83 20.19 9.90
N GLU A 192 -7.46 21.27 10.57
CA GLU A 192 -7.86 22.63 10.16
C GLU A 192 -7.31 22.98 8.77
N LEU A 193 -6.00 22.79 8.56
CA LEU A 193 -5.37 23.01 7.26
C LEU A 193 -5.95 22.07 6.20
N ALA A 194 -6.22 20.80 6.55
CA ALA A 194 -6.78 19.81 5.64
C ALA A 194 -8.20 20.20 5.18
N ILE A 195 -9.10 20.62 6.09
CA ILE A 195 -10.46 21.09 5.75
C ILE A 195 -10.40 22.30 4.82
N ASN A 196 -9.53 23.27 5.14
CA ASN A 196 -9.37 24.47 4.30
C ASN A 196 -8.89 24.09 2.91
N ALA A 197 -7.86 23.25 2.82
CA ALA A 197 -7.30 22.82 1.55
C ALA A 197 -8.29 21.96 0.73
N TYR A 198 -9.02 21.02 1.34
CA TYR A 198 -10.09 20.29 0.65
C TYR A 198 -11.22 21.23 0.18
N GLY A 199 -11.58 22.25 0.94
CA GLY A 199 -12.49 23.30 0.51
C GLY A 199 -12.01 24.03 -0.75
N LYS A 200 -10.70 24.27 -0.85
CA LYS A 200 -10.08 24.84 -2.06
C LYS A 200 -10.04 23.84 -3.24
N VAL A 201 -9.91 22.53 -2.98
CA VAL A 201 -10.10 21.49 -4.01
C VAL A 201 -11.51 21.54 -4.59
N VAL A 202 -12.53 21.61 -3.74
CA VAL A 202 -13.93 21.73 -4.18
C VAL A 202 -14.14 22.95 -5.07
N ALA A 203 -13.51 24.08 -4.74
CA ALA A 203 -13.67 25.32 -5.50
C ALA A 203 -12.87 25.36 -6.82
N ASN A 204 -11.72 24.67 -6.90
CA ASN A 204 -10.77 24.83 -7.99
C ASN A 204 -10.57 23.59 -8.86
N SER A 205 -10.76 22.37 -8.35
CA SER A 205 -10.51 21.16 -9.14
C SER A 205 -11.44 21.09 -10.35
N ILE A 206 -10.89 20.68 -11.49
CA ILE A 206 -11.65 20.36 -12.71
C ILE A 206 -12.12 18.90 -12.73
N SER A 207 -11.56 18.06 -11.86
CA SER A 207 -11.94 16.66 -11.73
C SER A 207 -13.14 16.53 -10.77
N LYS A 208 -14.27 16.07 -11.31
CA LYS A 208 -15.47 15.79 -10.52
C LYS A 208 -15.19 14.76 -9.42
N GLU A 209 -14.39 13.75 -9.73
CA GLU A 209 -14.00 12.71 -8.78
C GLU A 209 -13.19 13.27 -7.60
N LYS A 210 -12.21 14.15 -7.87
CA LYS A 210 -11.43 14.82 -6.81
C LYS A 210 -12.32 15.72 -5.94
N VAL A 211 -13.29 16.40 -6.53
CA VAL A 211 -14.27 17.23 -5.81
C VAL A 211 -15.11 16.36 -4.87
N GLU A 212 -15.65 15.24 -5.37
CA GLU A 212 -16.44 14.30 -4.59
C GLU A 212 -15.62 13.68 -3.45
N LYS A 213 -14.40 13.23 -3.74
CA LYS A 213 -13.45 12.73 -2.73
C LYS A 213 -13.15 13.78 -1.66
N ALA A 214 -12.95 15.04 -2.06
CA ALA A 214 -12.71 16.14 -1.12
C ALA A 214 -13.90 16.36 -0.16
N HIS A 215 -15.14 16.28 -0.65
CA HIS A 215 -16.32 16.35 0.19
C HIS A 215 -16.35 15.22 1.23
N LEU A 216 -16.11 13.97 0.80
CA LEU A 216 -16.06 12.81 1.71
C LEU A 216 -14.94 12.96 2.76
N GLN A 217 -13.76 13.46 2.38
CA GLN A 217 -12.67 13.70 3.32
C GLN A 217 -13.01 14.80 4.36
N ILE A 218 -13.67 15.88 3.94
CA ILE A 218 -14.16 16.92 4.87
C ILE A 218 -15.12 16.30 5.89
N LEU A 219 -16.05 15.45 5.46
CA LEU A 219 -16.99 14.77 6.36
C LEU A 219 -16.27 13.86 7.35
N LYS A 220 -15.31 13.07 6.86
CA LYS A 220 -14.46 12.22 7.70
C LYS A 220 -13.69 13.02 8.75
N ILE A 221 -13.12 14.17 8.37
CA ILE A 221 -12.42 15.04 9.33
C ILE A 221 -13.39 15.58 10.39
N LEU A 222 -14.56 16.08 9.99
CA LEU A 222 -15.57 16.56 10.94
C LEU A 222 -15.97 15.47 11.95
N ARG A 223 -16.05 14.21 11.52
CA ARG A 223 -16.29 13.07 12.41
C ARG A 223 -15.12 12.82 13.36
N LEU A 224 -13.87 12.90 12.87
CA LEU A 224 -12.66 12.74 13.69
C LEU A 224 -12.52 13.85 14.75
N GLU A 225 -12.90 15.07 14.39
CA GLU A 225 -12.96 16.24 15.30
C GLU A 225 -14.21 16.26 16.20
N LYS A 226 -15.03 15.19 16.14
CA LYS A 226 -16.28 15.04 16.91
C LYS A 226 -17.34 16.11 16.60
N GLU A 227 -17.23 16.77 15.45
CA GLU A 227 -18.20 17.74 14.95
C GLU A 227 -19.42 17.06 14.30
N TYR A 228 -20.04 16.15 15.03
CA TYR A 228 -21.06 15.22 14.52
C TYR A 228 -22.29 15.94 13.92
N ARG A 229 -22.76 17.00 14.59
CA ARG A 229 -23.92 17.77 14.12
C ARG A 229 -23.66 18.49 12.79
N SER A 230 -22.44 19.01 12.62
CA SER A 230 -22.00 19.67 11.38
C SER A 230 -21.91 18.66 10.24
N ALA A 231 -21.28 17.50 10.49
CA ALA A 231 -21.15 16.41 9.54
C ALA A 231 -22.54 15.90 9.10
N ALA A 232 -23.41 15.55 10.03
CA ALA A 232 -24.76 15.03 9.72
C ALA A 232 -25.59 16.01 8.90
N ARG A 233 -25.56 17.31 9.21
CA ARG A 233 -26.27 18.34 8.43
C ARG A 233 -25.73 18.41 6.99
N LYS A 234 -24.41 18.38 6.81
CA LYS A 234 -23.79 18.38 5.48
C LYS A 234 -24.17 17.13 4.69
N ILE A 235 -24.10 15.94 5.30
CA ILE A 235 -24.47 14.68 4.63
C ILE A 235 -25.94 14.74 4.18
N LYS A 236 -26.86 15.09 5.08
CA LYS A 236 -28.28 15.19 4.76
C LYS A 236 -28.57 16.17 3.62
N GLY A 237 -27.92 17.34 3.62
CA GLY A 237 -28.00 18.31 2.52
C GLY A 237 -27.44 17.78 1.19
N MET A 238 -26.35 17.01 1.24
CA MET A 238 -25.76 16.42 0.03
C MET A 238 -26.60 15.27 -0.53
N LEU A 239 -27.23 14.47 0.32
CA LEU A 239 -28.12 13.37 -0.11
C LEU A 239 -29.37 13.86 -0.84
N THR A 240 -29.81 15.11 -0.61
CA THR A 240 -30.94 15.73 -1.31
C THR A 240 -30.58 16.46 -2.59
N ASP A 241 -29.28 16.56 -2.94
CA ASP A 241 -28.78 17.28 -4.11
C ASP A 241 -28.31 16.28 -5.19
N ASP A 242 -28.96 16.29 -6.33
CA ASP A 242 -28.70 15.36 -7.46
C ASP A 242 -27.24 15.36 -7.93
N LYS A 243 -26.50 16.45 -7.73
CA LYS A 243 -25.07 16.50 -8.10
C LYS A 243 -24.22 15.51 -7.33
N PHE A 244 -24.65 15.04 -6.15
CA PHE A 244 -23.95 14.05 -5.32
C PHE A 244 -24.48 12.62 -5.48
N LYS A 245 -25.44 12.38 -6.39
CA LYS A 245 -26.03 11.06 -6.61
C LYS A 245 -25.00 9.95 -6.83
N ARG A 246 -23.86 10.27 -7.48
CA ARG A 246 -22.79 9.30 -7.73
C ARG A 246 -22.10 8.81 -6.46
N ILE A 247 -22.06 9.63 -5.43
CA ILE A 247 -21.43 9.29 -4.14
C ILE A 247 -22.44 9.11 -3.01
N ALA A 248 -23.74 9.06 -3.33
CA ALA A 248 -24.79 8.95 -2.31
C ALA A 248 -24.59 7.73 -1.40
N GLY A 249 -24.19 6.57 -1.94
CA GLY A 249 -23.88 5.39 -1.14
C GLY A 249 -22.71 5.59 -0.15
N TYR A 250 -21.67 6.31 -0.56
CA TYR A 250 -20.58 6.67 0.34
C TYR A 250 -21.00 7.69 1.41
N LEU A 251 -21.93 8.59 1.09
CA LEU A 251 -22.52 9.52 2.07
C LEU A 251 -23.36 8.77 3.11
N GLU A 252 -24.13 7.76 2.70
CA GLU A 252 -24.87 6.89 3.62
C GLU A 252 -23.90 6.10 4.53
N LEU A 253 -22.82 5.54 3.99
CA LEU A 253 -21.79 4.88 4.79
C LEU A 253 -21.13 5.82 5.79
N GLU A 254 -20.81 7.05 5.39
CA GLU A 254 -20.23 8.05 6.31
C GLU A 254 -21.25 8.43 7.41
N LEU A 255 -22.54 8.43 7.12
CA LEU A 255 -23.59 8.62 8.12
C LEU A 255 -23.65 7.44 9.11
N VAL A 256 -23.49 6.21 8.64
CA VAL A 256 -23.34 5.03 9.51
C VAL A 256 -22.11 5.17 10.41
N GLN A 257 -20.96 5.58 9.88
CA GLN A 257 -19.74 5.81 10.69
C GLN A 257 -19.94 6.91 11.73
N LEU A 258 -20.76 7.91 11.40
CA LEU A 258 -21.11 8.99 12.31
C LEU A 258 -21.93 8.46 13.49
N TYR A 259 -22.96 7.64 13.25
CA TYR A 259 -23.75 6.99 14.29
C TYR A 259 -22.91 6.07 15.17
N ARG A 260 -22.00 5.28 14.56
CA ARG A 260 -21.04 4.45 15.31
C ARG A 260 -20.18 5.30 16.26
N ALA A 261 -19.68 6.44 15.79
CA ALA A 261 -18.86 7.33 16.62
C ALA A 261 -19.65 8.00 17.75
N GLN A 262 -20.98 8.07 17.63
CA GLN A 262 -21.89 8.61 18.66
C GLN A 262 -22.42 7.52 19.62
N GLY A 263 -22.22 6.24 19.30
CA GLY A 263 -22.80 5.11 20.06
C GLY A 263 -24.31 4.92 19.81
N GLU A 264 -24.85 5.42 18.68
CA GLU A 264 -26.27 5.31 18.32
C GLU A 264 -26.52 3.99 17.56
N GLU A 265 -26.38 2.87 18.25
CA GLU A 265 -26.37 1.53 17.65
C GLU A 265 -27.69 1.15 16.97
N SER A 266 -28.85 1.62 17.45
CA SER A 266 -30.17 1.30 16.91
C SER A 266 -30.38 1.73 15.45
N GLU A 267 -29.71 2.80 15.03
CA GLU A 267 -29.82 3.36 13.68
C GLU A 267 -28.89 2.67 12.68
N ILE A 268 -27.81 2.04 13.17
CA ILE A 268 -26.72 1.51 12.32
C ILE A 268 -27.22 0.37 11.46
N GLU A 269 -27.83 -0.65 12.06
CA GLU A 269 -28.25 -1.86 11.37
C GLU A 269 -29.28 -1.55 10.28
N SER A 270 -30.34 -0.80 10.64
CA SER A 270 -31.39 -0.42 9.70
C SER A 270 -30.85 0.35 8.50
N ARG A 271 -29.86 1.24 8.71
CA ARG A 271 -29.21 1.95 7.60
C ARG A 271 -28.33 1.06 6.74
N LEU A 272 -27.60 0.14 7.36
CA LEU A 272 -26.80 -0.83 6.60
C LEU A 272 -27.70 -1.70 5.72
N GLU A 273 -28.86 -2.14 6.24
CA GLU A 273 -29.86 -2.90 5.44
C GLU A 273 -30.42 -2.05 4.26
N ILE A 274 -30.68 -0.78 4.45
CA ILE A 274 -31.05 0.12 3.36
C ILE A 274 -29.94 0.20 2.31
N ILE A 275 -28.68 0.36 2.75
CA ILE A 275 -27.52 0.45 1.85
C ILE A 275 -27.36 -0.81 1.00
N VAL A 276 -27.41 -2.01 1.60
CA VAL A 276 -27.20 -3.26 0.85
C VAL A 276 -28.31 -3.51 -0.17
N ASN A 277 -29.53 -3.01 0.09
CA ASN A 277 -30.63 -3.11 -0.83
C ASN A 277 -30.57 -2.06 -1.96
N ALA A 278 -30.14 -0.82 -1.65
CA ALA A 278 -30.13 0.29 -2.59
C ALA A 278 -28.89 0.30 -3.52
N TYR A 279 -27.75 -0.23 -3.06
CA TYR A 279 -26.45 -0.13 -3.78
C TYR A 279 -25.84 -1.49 -4.11
N GLN A 280 -26.68 -2.45 -4.54
CA GLN A 280 -26.23 -3.81 -4.88
C GLN A 280 -25.09 -3.83 -5.91
N ARG A 281 -24.19 -4.81 -5.78
CA ARG A 281 -23.02 -5.03 -6.65
C ARG A 281 -22.05 -3.85 -6.71
N THR A 282 -21.89 -3.16 -5.59
CA THR A 282 -20.97 -2.03 -5.46
C THR A 282 -19.99 -2.23 -4.31
N PRO A 283 -18.85 -1.51 -4.27
CA PRO A 283 -18.00 -1.46 -3.09
C PRO A 283 -18.70 -0.96 -1.82
N VAL A 284 -19.76 -0.16 -1.98
CA VAL A 284 -20.57 0.39 -0.88
C VAL A 284 -21.37 -0.71 -0.18
N SER A 285 -22.08 -1.55 -0.93
CA SER A 285 -22.80 -2.69 -0.35
C SER A 285 -21.87 -3.74 0.22
N ALA A 286 -20.69 -3.96 -0.39
CA ALA A 286 -19.67 -4.84 0.15
C ALA A 286 -19.19 -4.37 1.54
N GLU A 287 -18.93 -3.07 1.72
CA GLU A 287 -18.55 -2.49 3.01
C GLU A 287 -19.71 -2.60 4.03
N ALA A 288 -20.94 -2.34 3.59
CA ALA A 288 -22.12 -2.46 4.45
C ALA A 288 -22.35 -3.89 4.94
N TYR A 289 -22.21 -4.91 4.08
CA TYR A 289 -22.28 -6.31 4.47
C TYR A 289 -21.16 -6.71 5.46
N TYR A 290 -19.95 -6.17 5.28
CA TYR A 290 -18.88 -6.38 6.25
C TYR A 290 -19.27 -5.86 7.64
N TYR A 291 -19.83 -4.66 7.75
CA TYR A 291 -20.28 -4.11 9.03
C TYR A 291 -21.48 -4.86 9.63
N LEU A 292 -22.41 -5.34 8.81
CA LEU A 292 -23.47 -6.24 9.28
C LEU A 292 -22.87 -7.52 9.87
N GLY A 293 -21.91 -8.14 9.17
CA GLY A 293 -21.18 -9.30 9.71
C GLY A 293 -20.53 -9.02 11.07
N GLU A 294 -19.87 -7.88 11.24
CA GLU A 294 -19.27 -7.48 12.51
C GLU A 294 -20.31 -7.32 13.63
N ILE A 295 -21.47 -6.70 13.38
CA ILE A 295 -22.55 -6.55 14.35
C ILE A 295 -23.07 -7.92 14.79
N TYR A 296 -23.30 -8.81 13.84
CA TYR A 296 -23.83 -10.15 14.14
C TYR A 296 -22.80 -11.05 14.81
N THR A 297 -21.50 -10.81 14.64
CA THR A 297 -20.46 -11.52 15.39
C THR A 297 -20.30 -10.96 16.80
N SER A 298 -20.14 -9.63 16.94
CA SER A 298 -19.70 -9.06 18.22
C SER A 298 -20.84 -8.72 19.19
N GLN A 299 -22.02 -8.34 18.67
CA GLN A 299 -23.13 -7.86 19.50
C GLN A 299 -24.26 -8.89 19.63
N LYS A 300 -24.66 -9.51 18.50
CA LYS A 300 -25.79 -10.44 18.46
C LYS A 300 -25.42 -11.90 18.67
N TRP A 301 -24.17 -12.23 18.46
CA TRP A 301 -23.63 -13.59 18.54
C TRP A 301 -24.42 -14.60 17.69
N ASP A 302 -24.80 -14.19 16.48
CA ASP A 302 -25.40 -15.05 15.46
C ASP A 302 -24.35 -15.33 14.38
N LEU A 303 -23.57 -16.38 14.60
CA LEU A 303 -22.43 -16.73 13.77
C LEU A 303 -22.84 -17.20 12.37
N GLU A 304 -23.99 -17.86 12.24
CA GLU A 304 -24.49 -18.29 10.92
C GLU A 304 -24.83 -17.08 10.05
N LYS A 305 -25.62 -16.17 10.57
CA LYS A 305 -26.01 -14.97 9.84
C LYS A 305 -24.79 -14.05 9.58
N SER A 306 -23.88 -13.96 10.54
CA SER A 306 -22.62 -13.24 10.37
C SER A 306 -21.79 -13.79 9.21
N LYS A 307 -21.62 -15.11 9.16
CA LYS A 307 -20.89 -15.82 8.10
C LYS A 307 -21.53 -15.60 6.74
N ASP A 308 -22.85 -15.61 6.66
CA ASP A 308 -23.58 -15.30 5.44
C ASP A 308 -23.30 -13.86 4.95
N TYR A 309 -23.32 -12.88 5.84
CA TYR A 309 -22.98 -11.50 5.51
C TYR A 309 -21.53 -11.36 5.04
N PHE A 310 -20.55 -11.97 5.71
CA PHE A 310 -19.16 -11.94 5.27
C PHE A 310 -18.98 -12.59 3.88
N ASN A 311 -19.70 -13.67 3.60
CA ASN A 311 -19.65 -14.34 2.30
C ASN A 311 -20.27 -13.49 1.17
N LEU A 312 -21.22 -12.60 1.48
CA LEU A 312 -21.81 -11.67 0.52
C LEU A 312 -20.83 -10.55 0.10
N VAL A 313 -19.87 -10.17 0.96
CA VAL A 313 -18.91 -9.09 0.67
C VAL A 313 -18.21 -9.30 -0.69
N SER A 314 -17.67 -10.49 -0.92
CA SER A 314 -16.97 -10.80 -2.17
C SER A 314 -17.89 -10.89 -3.39
N LYS A 315 -19.17 -11.25 -3.19
CA LYS A 315 -20.19 -11.31 -4.24
C LYS A 315 -20.63 -9.90 -4.67
N GLU A 316 -20.64 -8.95 -3.73
CA GLU A 316 -20.97 -7.55 -4.01
C GLU A 316 -19.80 -6.84 -4.70
N SER A 317 -18.55 -7.06 -4.24
CA SER A 317 -17.38 -6.49 -4.88
C SER A 317 -16.11 -7.28 -4.54
N SER A 318 -15.66 -8.10 -5.48
CA SER A 318 -14.43 -8.91 -5.32
C SER A 318 -13.15 -8.08 -5.14
N LYS A 319 -13.18 -6.81 -5.57
CA LYS A 319 -12.06 -5.85 -5.45
C LYS A 319 -12.17 -4.94 -4.22
N SER A 320 -13.18 -5.14 -3.36
CA SER A 320 -13.32 -4.37 -2.13
C SER A 320 -12.16 -4.67 -1.17
N LEU A 321 -11.69 -3.62 -0.48
CA LEU A 321 -10.70 -3.76 0.61
C LEU A 321 -11.21 -4.66 1.75
N PHE A 322 -12.52 -4.77 1.90
CA PHE A 322 -13.16 -5.61 2.91
C PHE A 322 -13.21 -7.10 2.54
N THR A 323 -13.02 -7.46 1.28
CA THR A 323 -13.09 -8.86 0.83
C THR A 323 -12.09 -9.80 1.53
N PRO A 324 -10.79 -9.49 1.65
CA PRO A 324 -9.87 -10.34 2.38
C PRO A 324 -10.19 -10.40 3.89
N MET A 325 -10.65 -9.28 4.47
CA MET A 325 -11.05 -9.22 5.88
C MET A 325 -12.28 -10.08 6.15
N ALA A 326 -13.32 -9.97 5.32
CA ALA A 326 -14.54 -10.76 5.41
C ALA A 326 -14.25 -12.27 5.26
N LYS A 327 -13.37 -12.66 4.33
CA LYS A 327 -12.95 -14.05 4.17
C LYS A 327 -12.23 -14.57 5.41
N SER A 328 -11.35 -13.77 6.01
CA SER A 328 -10.68 -14.12 7.28
C SER A 328 -11.68 -14.34 8.40
N LYS A 329 -12.66 -13.44 8.56
CA LYS A 329 -13.73 -13.57 9.57
C LYS A 329 -14.62 -14.79 9.33
N SER A 330 -15.08 -15.02 8.09
CA SER A 330 -15.86 -16.21 7.73
C SER A 330 -15.10 -17.52 8.04
N ASN A 331 -13.79 -17.57 7.76
CA ASN A 331 -12.93 -18.70 8.11
C ASN A 331 -12.77 -18.86 9.63
N ALA A 332 -12.64 -17.75 10.37
CA ALA A 332 -12.57 -17.77 11.84
C ALA A 332 -13.84 -18.33 12.46
N ILE A 333 -15.01 -17.94 11.95
CA ILE A 333 -16.31 -18.49 12.36
C ILE A 333 -16.36 -20.00 12.09
N GLY A 334 -15.93 -20.46 10.92
CA GLY A 334 -15.88 -21.88 10.60
C GLY A 334 -15.02 -22.68 11.58
N ARG A 335 -13.83 -22.17 11.91
CA ARG A 335 -12.93 -22.80 12.89
C ARG A 335 -13.51 -22.80 14.31
N TYR A 336 -14.25 -21.76 14.68
CA TYR A 336 -14.92 -21.66 15.96
C TYR A 336 -16.02 -22.73 16.10
N GLN A 337 -16.91 -22.82 15.10
CA GLN A 337 -17.98 -23.80 15.04
C GLN A 337 -17.46 -25.26 15.07
N GLU A 338 -16.35 -25.51 14.37
CA GLU A 338 -15.67 -26.80 14.37
C GLU A 338 -15.11 -27.14 15.77
N ALA A 339 -14.47 -26.17 16.44
CA ALA A 339 -13.93 -26.33 17.78
C ALA A 339 -15.04 -26.55 18.82
N GLU A 340 -16.18 -25.86 18.72
CA GLU A 340 -17.34 -26.08 19.58
C GLU A 340 -17.90 -27.50 19.41
N LYS A 341 -18.04 -27.97 18.17
CA LYS A 341 -18.51 -29.32 17.86
C LYS A 341 -17.59 -30.39 18.42
N ASP A 342 -16.27 -30.21 18.27
CA ASP A 342 -15.28 -31.15 18.82
C ASP A 342 -15.34 -31.16 20.37
N LEU A 343 -15.48 -29.99 20.97
CA LEU A 343 -15.59 -29.87 22.43
C LEU A 343 -16.87 -30.57 22.95
N GLU A 344 -18.00 -30.38 22.28
CA GLU A 344 -19.26 -31.06 22.57
C GLU A 344 -19.10 -32.59 22.46
N SER A 345 -18.44 -33.08 21.40
CA SER A 345 -18.16 -34.49 21.19
C SER A 345 -17.35 -35.10 22.34
N HIS A 346 -16.35 -34.38 22.87
CA HIS A 346 -15.61 -34.80 24.05
C HIS A 346 -16.51 -34.95 25.29
N PHE A 347 -17.40 -33.99 25.55
CA PHE A 347 -18.29 -34.05 26.69
C PHE A 347 -19.34 -35.18 26.59
N ILE A 348 -19.84 -35.46 25.38
CA ILE A 348 -20.74 -36.59 25.18
C ILE A 348 -20.02 -37.91 25.48
N LEU A 349 -18.78 -38.09 25.01
CA LEU A 349 -17.98 -39.29 25.29
C LEU A 349 -17.70 -39.45 26.78
N LEU A 350 -17.31 -38.38 27.48
CA LEU A 350 -17.07 -38.41 28.94
C LEU A 350 -18.34 -38.77 29.73
N ASN A 351 -19.52 -38.31 29.32
CA ASN A 351 -20.78 -38.62 29.95
C ASN A 351 -21.22 -40.06 29.65
N GLN A 352 -20.94 -40.61 28.46
CA GLN A 352 -21.21 -42.00 28.11
C GLN A 352 -20.36 -42.96 28.94
N ASP A 353 -19.06 -42.69 29.12
CA ASP A 353 -18.18 -43.50 29.98
C ASP A 353 -18.64 -43.48 31.45
N SER A 354 -19.17 -42.34 31.91
CA SER A 354 -19.71 -42.21 33.28
C SER A 354 -21.03 -42.98 33.47
N THR A 355 -21.87 -43.11 32.44
CA THR A 355 -23.15 -43.87 32.51
C THR A 355 -22.97 -45.35 32.32
N LEU A 356 -21.93 -45.83 31.65
CA LEU A 356 -21.58 -47.25 31.51
C LEU A 356 -21.11 -47.85 32.84
N LEU A 357 -20.63 -47.06 33.79
CA LEU A 357 -20.27 -47.50 35.16
C LEU A 357 -21.49 -47.68 36.09
N VAL A 358 -22.70 -47.27 35.64
CA VAL A 358 -23.91 -47.26 36.51
C VAL A 358 -25.05 -48.17 36.04
N SER A 359 -25.02 -48.73 34.82
CA SER A 359 -26.13 -49.57 34.33
C SER A 359 -25.70 -50.77 33.48
N GLU A 360 -25.53 -51.94 34.11
CA GLU A 360 -25.72 -53.22 33.44
C GLU A 360 -27.24 -53.50 33.36
N SER A 361 -27.93 -53.01 32.34
CA SER A 361 -29.17 -53.54 31.77
C SER A 361 -29.90 -52.47 30.95
N ASP A 362 -29.65 -52.42 29.65
CA ASP A 362 -30.72 -52.35 28.66
C ASP A 362 -30.09 -52.31 27.23
N THR A 363 -30.29 -53.43 26.56
CA THR A 363 -29.82 -53.64 25.17
C THR A 363 -30.86 -53.16 24.18
N THR A 364 -31.02 -51.81 23.99
CA THR A 364 -31.71 -51.23 22.84
C THR A 364 -31.48 -49.73 22.78
N LYS A 365 -30.26 -49.31 22.53
CA LYS A 365 -30.00 -47.96 21.98
C LYS A 365 -28.98 -48.06 20.85
N GLN A 366 -29.37 -47.64 19.65
CA GLN A 366 -28.43 -47.43 18.55
C GLN A 366 -27.31 -46.50 19.03
N SER A 367 -26.13 -47.08 19.25
CA SER A 367 -24.92 -46.30 19.55
C SER A 367 -24.53 -45.52 18.30
N VAL A 368 -24.82 -44.24 18.28
CA VAL A 368 -24.17 -43.32 17.35
C VAL A 368 -22.67 -43.36 17.70
N SER A 369 -21.84 -43.94 16.84
CA SER A 369 -20.40 -43.96 17.05
C SER A 369 -19.87 -42.53 16.89
N ILE A 370 -19.72 -41.84 18.01
CA ILE A 370 -19.07 -40.52 18.05
C ILE A 370 -17.57 -40.75 17.90
N ILE A 371 -17.00 -40.23 16.86
CA ILE A 371 -15.54 -40.27 16.63
C ILE A 371 -14.90 -39.31 17.63
N LYS A 372 -13.95 -39.82 18.43
CA LYS A 372 -13.20 -39.01 19.38
C LYS A 372 -12.40 -37.95 18.59
N PRO A 373 -12.52 -36.64 18.90
CA PRO A 373 -11.75 -35.62 18.28
C PRO A 373 -10.24 -35.79 18.53
N ASP A 374 -9.41 -35.44 17.56
CA ASP A 374 -7.94 -35.49 17.68
C ASP A 374 -7.40 -34.40 18.61
N ARG A 375 -8.06 -33.24 18.66
CA ARG A 375 -7.68 -32.09 19.50
C ARG A 375 -8.10 -32.32 20.96
N SER A 376 -7.22 -31.98 21.89
CA SER A 376 -7.50 -32.08 23.32
C SER A 376 -8.45 -30.99 23.82
N ILE A 377 -9.15 -31.21 24.92
CA ILE A 377 -10.06 -30.21 25.54
C ILE A 377 -9.33 -28.89 25.85
N PRO A 378 -8.12 -28.86 26.46
CA PRO A 378 -7.38 -27.62 26.67
C PRO A 378 -7.02 -26.90 25.38
N GLU A 379 -6.67 -27.64 24.32
CA GLU A 379 -6.39 -27.08 23.01
C GLU A 379 -7.62 -26.41 22.40
N LEU A 380 -8.79 -27.07 22.50
CA LEU A 380 -10.04 -26.51 22.01
C LEU A 380 -10.46 -25.26 22.79
N TYR A 381 -10.32 -25.26 24.13
CA TYR A 381 -10.56 -24.07 24.93
C TYR A 381 -9.61 -22.93 24.57
N TYR A 382 -8.34 -23.25 24.31
CA TYR A 382 -7.39 -22.24 23.87
C TYR A 382 -7.80 -21.63 22.51
N GLN A 383 -8.17 -22.49 21.56
CA GLN A 383 -8.62 -22.06 20.23
C GLN A 383 -9.88 -21.19 20.29
N LEU A 384 -10.88 -21.61 21.10
CA LEU A 384 -12.10 -20.82 21.29
C LEU A 384 -11.79 -19.47 21.94
N GLY A 385 -10.95 -19.45 22.98
CA GLY A 385 -10.54 -18.23 23.67
C GLY A 385 -9.77 -17.25 22.76
N ASP A 386 -8.87 -17.77 21.95
CA ASP A 386 -8.10 -16.99 20.95
C ASP A 386 -9.03 -16.38 19.90
N LEU A 387 -9.96 -17.16 19.35
CA LEU A 387 -10.91 -16.69 18.34
C LEU A 387 -11.89 -15.64 18.92
N GLU A 388 -12.41 -15.85 20.13
CA GLU A 388 -13.28 -14.89 20.82
C GLU A 388 -12.58 -13.54 20.97
N ALA A 389 -11.35 -13.55 21.51
CA ALA A 389 -10.61 -12.34 21.79
C ALA A 389 -10.13 -11.62 20.53
N PHE A 390 -9.41 -12.31 19.67
CA PHE A 390 -8.66 -11.68 18.58
C PHE A 390 -9.41 -11.66 17.24
N SER A 391 -10.33 -12.60 17.03
CA SER A 391 -11.11 -12.62 15.80
C SER A 391 -12.47 -11.93 15.93
N PHE A 392 -13.10 -12.01 17.12
CA PHE A 392 -14.46 -11.52 17.33
C PHE A 392 -14.56 -10.31 18.27
N ASN A 393 -13.43 -9.84 18.84
CA ASN A 393 -13.36 -8.72 19.79
C ASN A 393 -14.19 -8.94 21.07
N ARG A 394 -14.32 -10.19 21.51
CA ARG A 394 -15.04 -10.59 22.71
C ARG A 394 -14.05 -11.01 23.80
N ASN A 395 -13.32 -10.02 24.32
CA ASN A 395 -12.22 -10.26 25.24
C ASN A 395 -12.64 -10.96 26.53
N SER A 396 -13.81 -10.62 27.10
CA SER A 396 -14.31 -11.22 28.33
C SER A 396 -14.58 -12.72 28.18
N GLU A 397 -15.21 -13.11 27.09
CA GLU A 397 -15.52 -14.48 26.73
C GLU A 397 -14.25 -15.27 26.41
N GLY A 398 -13.32 -14.63 25.69
CA GLY A 398 -12.00 -15.19 25.40
C GLY A 398 -11.22 -15.50 26.69
N ILE A 399 -11.18 -14.56 27.64
CA ILE A 399 -10.58 -14.77 28.97
C ILE A 399 -11.27 -15.91 29.70
N ALA A 400 -12.58 -15.99 29.63
CA ALA A 400 -13.33 -17.06 30.33
C ALA A 400 -12.94 -18.47 29.83
N PHE A 401 -12.76 -18.67 28.51
CA PHE A 401 -12.26 -19.94 27.97
C PHE A 401 -10.84 -20.25 28.42
N LEU A 402 -9.94 -19.27 28.33
CA LEU A 402 -8.54 -19.44 28.75
C LEU A 402 -8.42 -19.67 30.27
N GLN A 403 -9.31 -19.07 31.08
CA GLN A 403 -9.35 -19.26 32.51
C GLN A 403 -9.73 -20.69 32.88
N LYS A 404 -10.60 -21.39 32.12
CA LYS A 404 -10.91 -22.80 32.31
C LYS A 404 -9.66 -23.68 32.18
N ILE A 405 -8.75 -23.34 31.28
CA ILE A 405 -7.49 -24.09 31.16
C ILE A 405 -6.64 -23.90 32.41
N ILE A 406 -6.61 -22.69 32.95
CA ILE A 406 -5.82 -22.37 34.15
C ILE A 406 -6.39 -23.05 35.40
N THR A 407 -7.71 -23.20 35.49
CA THR A 407 -8.37 -23.82 36.68
C THR A 407 -8.41 -25.34 36.60
N ASP A 408 -8.75 -25.90 35.46
CA ASP A 408 -9.14 -27.30 35.33
C ASP A 408 -8.05 -28.18 34.69
N TYR A 409 -7.03 -27.57 34.03
CA TYR A 409 -6.03 -28.29 33.23
C TYR A 409 -4.60 -27.81 33.53
N SER A 410 -4.19 -27.78 34.78
CA SER A 410 -2.90 -27.29 35.24
C SER A 410 -1.68 -27.97 34.60
N GLU A 411 -1.82 -29.28 34.26
CA GLU A 411 -0.77 -30.08 33.64
C GLU A 411 -0.71 -29.94 32.10
N SER A 412 -1.61 -29.14 31.51
CA SER A 412 -1.65 -28.94 30.05
C SER A 412 -0.51 -28.09 29.56
N SER A 413 0.04 -28.42 28.38
CA SER A 413 0.99 -27.56 27.64
C SER A 413 0.39 -26.19 27.31
N PHE A 414 -0.92 -26.04 27.28
CA PHE A 414 -1.62 -24.78 27.07
C PHE A 414 -1.75 -23.90 28.31
N HIS A 415 -1.41 -24.39 29.51
CA HIS A 415 -1.61 -23.66 30.76
C HIS A 415 -0.77 -22.38 30.81
N ALA A 416 0.54 -22.48 30.62
CA ALA A 416 1.44 -21.32 30.60
C ALA A 416 1.12 -20.34 29.44
N LYS A 417 0.77 -20.90 28.29
CA LYS A 417 0.36 -20.13 27.10
C LYS A 417 -0.92 -19.33 27.37
N SER A 418 -1.90 -19.93 28.06
CA SER A 418 -3.16 -19.27 28.45
C SER A 418 -2.92 -18.13 29.42
N MET A 419 -2.03 -18.30 30.41
CA MET A 419 -1.65 -17.22 31.34
C MET A 419 -1.01 -16.04 30.61
N PHE A 420 -0.12 -16.31 29.66
CA PHE A 420 0.51 -15.30 28.85
C PHE A 420 -0.52 -14.52 28.01
N THR A 421 -1.42 -15.24 27.32
CA THR A 421 -2.47 -14.65 26.48
C THR A 421 -3.43 -13.79 27.30
N ILE A 422 -3.85 -14.25 28.49
CA ILE A 422 -4.69 -13.46 29.40
C ILE A 422 -3.97 -12.19 29.87
N ALA A 423 -2.68 -12.28 30.23
CA ALA A 423 -1.89 -11.11 30.62
C ALA A 423 -1.84 -10.06 29.50
N PHE A 424 -1.62 -10.50 28.27
CA PHE A 424 -1.64 -9.65 27.09
C PHE A 424 -3.02 -9.01 26.85
N MET A 425 -4.11 -9.76 27.02
CA MET A 425 -5.48 -9.27 26.87
C MET A 425 -5.82 -8.21 27.91
N TYR A 426 -5.44 -8.41 29.19
CA TYR A 426 -5.61 -7.41 30.23
C TYR A 426 -4.84 -6.11 29.91
N GLU A 427 -3.59 -6.25 29.45
CA GLU A 427 -2.78 -5.07 29.07
C GLU A 427 -3.39 -4.29 27.92
N SER A 428 -3.83 -4.99 26.86
CA SER A 428 -4.46 -4.36 25.69
C SER A 428 -5.78 -3.65 26.04
N ASN A 429 -6.47 -4.10 27.09
CA ASN A 429 -7.69 -3.49 27.62
C ASN A 429 -7.41 -2.38 28.65
N GLY A 430 -6.13 -2.07 28.92
CA GLY A 430 -5.75 -1.05 29.92
C GLY A 430 -5.83 -1.49 31.37
N ASP A 431 -6.11 -2.78 31.64
CA ASP A 431 -6.14 -3.36 32.98
C ASP A 431 -4.73 -3.82 33.41
N SER A 432 -3.88 -2.82 33.68
CA SER A 432 -2.48 -3.03 34.04
C SER A 432 -2.30 -3.85 35.32
N LEU A 433 -3.26 -3.77 36.27
CA LEU A 433 -3.17 -4.50 37.54
C LEU A 433 -3.32 -6.02 37.32
N ASN A 434 -4.39 -6.46 36.63
CA ASN A 434 -4.61 -7.86 36.36
C ASN A 434 -3.56 -8.42 35.38
N ALA A 435 -3.09 -7.61 34.44
CA ALA A 435 -1.96 -7.96 33.59
C ALA A 435 -0.69 -8.27 34.40
N LEU A 436 -0.33 -7.40 35.35
CA LEU A 436 0.83 -7.59 36.23
C LEU A 436 0.68 -8.82 37.14
N LEU A 437 -0.49 -9.02 37.74
CA LEU A 437 -0.76 -10.21 38.57
C LEU A 437 -0.59 -11.50 37.76
N MET A 438 -1.12 -11.55 36.57
CA MET A 438 -1.03 -12.74 35.72
C MET A 438 0.41 -13.00 35.25
N ARG A 439 1.16 -11.93 34.89
CA ARG A 439 2.60 -12.02 34.56
C ARG A 439 3.43 -12.55 35.72
N ASN A 440 3.21 -12.04 36.94
CA ASN A 440 3.93 -12.51 38.13
C ASN A 440 3.62 -13.97 38.45
N ARG A 441 2.37 -14.38 38.29
CA ARG A 441 1.97 -15.76 38.44
C ARG A 441 2.65 -16.67 37.40
N LEU A 442 2.66 -16.29 36.14
CA LEU A 442 3.34 -17.01 35.05
C LEU A 442 4.84 -17.17 35.33
N LYS A 443 5.52 -16.09 35.73
CA LYS A 443 6.96 -16.14 36.10
C LYS A 443 7.24 -17.03 37.29
N LYS A 444 6.36 -17.06 38.26
CA LYS A 444 6.47 -17.93 39.46
C LYS A 444 6.24 -19.39 39.14
N ASP A 445 5.14 -19.70 38.43
CA ASP A 445 4.70 -21.08 38.20
C ASP A 445 5.47 -21.74 37.05
N TYR A 446 5.92 -20.95 36.05
CA TYR A 446 6.60 -21.44 34.84
C TYR A 446 7.86 -20.61 34.48
N PRO A 447 8.85 -20.53 35.42
CA PRO A 447 10.03 -19.65 35.24
C PRO A 447 10.91 -19.99 34.01
N LYS A 448 10.83 -21.25 33.54
CA LYS A 448 11.62 -21.74 32.39
C LYS A 448 10.82 -21.77 31.09
N SER A 449 9.57 -21.31 31.07
CA SER A 449 8.76 -21.27 29.84
C SER A 449 9.21 -20.12 28.91
N GLU A 450 9.10 -20.33 27.62
CA GLU A 450 9.29 -19.26 26.64
C GLU A 450 8.38 -18.03 26.91
N TYR A 451 7.18 -18.25 27.42
CA TYR A 451 6.22 -17.19 27.77
C TYR A 451 6.68 -16.34 28.96
N ALA A 452 7.29 -16.94 29.98
CA ALA A 452 7.88 -16.21 31.09
C ALA A 452 9.12 -15.42 30.63
N ALA A 453 9.89 -16.00 29.73
CA ALA A 453 11.01 -15.35 29.09
C ALA A 453 10.59 -14.11 28.30
N TYR A 454 9.53 -14.14 27.54
CA TYR A 454 8.95 -12.96 26.82
C TYR A 454 8.53 -11.83 27.74
N LEU A 455 8.17 -12.11 28.99
CA LEU A 455 7.71 -11.10 29.96
C LEU A 455 8.80 -10.57 30.89
N SER A 456 10.00 -11.10 30.83
CA SER A 456 11.13 -10.54 31.58
C SER A 456 11.77 -9.45 30.74
N ASP A 457 11.92 -8.24 31.33
CA ASP A 457 12.69 -7.13 30.72
C ASP A 457 14.18 -7.52 30.53
N ASP A 458 14.58 -8.66 31.04
CA ASP A 458 15.90 -9.30 30.89
C ASP A 458 15.98 -10.25 29.69
N ILE A 459 15.05 -10.23 28.75
CA ILE A 459 15.31 -10.86 27.46
C ILE A 459 16.26 -9.93 26.67
N ILE A 460 17.49 -9.97 27.03
CA ILE A 460 18.54 -10.21 26.05
C ILE A 460 18.22 -11.60 25.46
N VAL A 461 17.33 -11.65 24.47
CA VAL A 461 17.44 -12.68 23.46
C VAL A 461 18.88 -12.52 23.01
N GLU A 462 19.74 -13.47 23.38
CA GLU A 462 21.01 -13.64 22.66
C GLU A 462 20.57 -13.85 21.22
N LYS A 463 20.44 -12.73 20.51
CA LYS A 463 20.26 -12.78 19.06
C LYS A 463 21.50 -13.53 18.63
N LYS A 464 21.31 -14.71 18.04
CA LYS A 464 22.42 -15.47 17.47
C LYS A 464 23.28 -14.47 16.71
N GLU A 465 24.60 -14.59 16.82
CA GLU A 465 25.53 -13.64 16.20
C GLU A 465 25.11 -13.29 14.75
N GLN A 466 24.56 -14.27 14.04
CA GLN A 466 24.01 -14.12 12.70
C GLN A 466 22.87 -13.07 12.59
N GLU A 467 21.94 -13.07 13.54
CA GLU A 467 20.80 -12.12 13.54
C GLU A 467 21.24 -10.70 13.91
N LEU A 468 22.26 -10.58 14.77
CA LEU A 468 22.87 -9.29 15.10
C LEU A 468 23.58 -8.69 13.88
N VAL A 469 24.40 -9.48 13.18
CA VAL A 469 25.10 -9.06 11.97
C VAL A 469 24.11 -8.70 10.87
N PHE A 470 23.06 -9.49 10.67
CA PHE A 470 21.99 -9.20 9.72
C PHE A 470 21.23 -7.90 10.05
N SER A 471 20.90 -7.68 11.33
CA SER A 471 20.27 -6.44 11.78
C SER A 471 21.13 -5.21 11.54
N GLN A 472 22.45 -5.33 11.73
CA GLN A 472 23.41 -4.28 11.44
C GLN A 472 23.49 -4.02 9.93
N ALA A 473 23.58 -5.07 9.11
CA ALA A 473 23.59 -4.95 7.65
C ALA A 473 22.36 -4.16 7.12
N ASN A 474 21.17 -4.47 7.65
CA ASN A 474 19.94 -3.75 7.27
C ASN A 474 19.95 -2.27 7.67
N LYS A 475 20.63 -1.88 8.74
CA LYS A 475 20.75 -0.46 9.13
C LYS A 475 21.69 0.31 8.21
N GLU A 476 22.77 -0.35 7.77
CA GLU A 476 23.79 0.27 6.93
C GLU A 476 23.42 0.37 5.45
N ILE A 477 22.41 -0.38 4.96
CA ILE A 477 22.12 -0.47 3.53
C ILE A 477 21.81 0.88 2.85
N SER A 478 21.27 1.83 3.61
CA SER A 478 20.96 3.18 3.10
C SER A 478 22.08 4.19 3.33
N LEU A 479 22.99 3.91 4.27
CA LEU A 479 24.05 4.81 4.70
C LEU A 479 25.39 4.45 4.05
N ASN A 480 25.74 3.18 4.06
CA ASN A 480 26.98 2.63 3.53
C ASN A 480 26.71 1.27 2.86
N PRO A 481 26.26 1.25 1.60
CA PRO A 481 25.87 0.02 0.92
C PRO A 481 26.99 -1.02 0.82
N GLU A 482 28.24 -0.63 0.62
CA GLU A 482 29.38 -1.57 0.51
C GLU A 482 29.64 -2.30 1.83
N GLU A 483 29.60 -1.60 2.95
CA GLU A 483 29.72 -2.19 4.28
C GLU A 483 28.52 -3.10 4.59
N SER A 484 27.31 -2.67 4.24
CA SER A 484 26.10 -3.49 4.34
C SER A 484 26.23 -4.81 3.58
N ILE A 485 26.69 -4.78 2.33
CA ILE A 485 26.94 -5.99 1.52
C ILE A 485 27.99 -6.89 2.18
N SER A 486 29.04 -6.31 2.76
CA SER A 486 30.04 -7.08 3.50
C SER A 486 29.43 -7.79 4.73
N LEU A 487 28.57 -7.10 5.48
CA LEU A 487 27.86 -7.66 6.63
C LEU A 487 26.83 -8.74 6.21
N PHE A 488 26.12 -8.58 5.11
CA PHE A 488 25.25 -9.63 4.58
C PHE A 488 26.04 -10.87 4.15
N LYS A 489 27.22 -10.72 3.53
CA LYS A 489 28.15 -11.83 3.24
C LYS A 489 28.59 -12.54 4.50
N LYS A 490 28.93 -11.79 5.57
CA LYS A 490 29.25 -12.36 6.88
C LYS A 490 28.05 -13.12 7.47
N THR A 491 26.83 -12.59 7.32
CA THR A 491 25.59 -13.26 7.75
C THR A 491 25.43 -14.64 7.12
N ILE A 492 25.65 -14.75 5.80
CA ILE A 492 25.57 -16.02 5.08
C ILE A 492 26.62 -17.00 5.59
N ASN A 493 27.86 -16.51 5.79
CA ASN A 493 28.98 -17.37 6.22
C ASN A 493 28.85 -17.91 7.65
N LEU A 494 28.11 -17.22 8.52
CA LEU A 494 27.88 -17.67 9.90
C LEU A 494 26.98 -18.92 9.96
N ASN A 495 25.96 -19.00 9.13
CA ASN A 495 25.13 -20.19 8.98
C ASN A 495 24.36 -20.12 7.65
N THR A 496 24.64 -21.04 6.75
CA THR A 496 24.05 -21.08 5.40
C THR A 496 22.63 -21.64 5.35
N GLU A 497 22.19 -22.38 6.38
CA GLU A 497 20.91 -23.12 6.36
C GLU A 497 19.72 -22.31 6.89
N THR A 498 19.94 -21.09 7.35
CA THR A 498 18.90 -20.27 7.98
C THR A 498 18.11 -19.45 6.95
N GLU A 499 16.87 -19.11 7.29
CA GLU A 499 16.05 -18.18 6.52
C GLU A 499 16.71 -16.81 6.39
N VAL A 500 17.44 -16.38 7.45
CA VAL A 500 18.17 -15.11 7.47
C VAL A 500 19.25 -15.07 6.39
N SER A 501 19.96 -16.20 6.13
CA SER A 501 20.96 -16.27 5.05
C SER A 501 20.35 -16.21 3.66
N VAL A 502 19.16 -16.76 3.46
CA VAL A 502 18.42 -16.64 2.20
C VAL A 502 18.06 -15.18 1.91
N ILE A 503 17.52 -14.48 2.92
CA ILE A 503 17.16 -13.06 2.79
C ILE A 503 18.42 -12.22 2.53
N ALA A 504 19.52 -12.49 3.22
CA ALA A 504 20.80 -11.81 3.01
C ALA A 504 21.32 -12.03 1.57
N ALA A 505 21.31 -13.27 1.07
CA ALA A 505 21.75 -13.59 -0.29
C ALA A 505 20.85 -12.91 -1.34
N TYR A 506 19.55 -12.89 -1.13
CA TYR A 506 18.61 -12.21 -2.03
C TYR A 506 18.83 -10.68 -2.03
N THR A 507 19.12 -10.09 -0.88
CA THR A 507 19.44 -8.65 -0.78
C THR A 507 20.74 -8.32 -1.51
N ILE A 508 21.76 -9.16 -1.39
CA ILE A 508 23.03 -9.01 -2.12
C ILE A 508 22.82 -9.12 -3.63
N SER A 509 22.09 -10.15 -4.07
CA SER A 509 21.83 -10.35 -5.50
C SER A 509 21.05 -9.19 -6.09
N TYR A 510 20.04 -8.69 -5.39
CA TYR A 510 19.26 -7.53 -5.80
C TYR A 510 20.11 -6.25 -5.87
N TYR A 511 21.00 -6.02 -4.90
CA TYR A 511 21.91 -4.88 -4.91
C TYR A 511 22.83 -4.91 -6.14
N TYR A 512 23.48 -6.03 -6.43
CA TYR A 512 24.34 -6.16 -7.61
C TYR A 512 23.58 -6.05 -8.92
N ASP A 513 22.36 -6.58 -8.98
CA ASP A 513 21.47 -6.46 -10.14
C ASP A 513 21.08 -5.00 -10.42
N GLN A 514 20.77 -4.22 -9.40
CA GLN A 514 20.47 -2.79 -9.54
C GLN A 514 21.69 -1.96 -9.99
N ASN A 515 22.89 -2.41 -9.69
CA ASN A 515 24.14 -1.75 -10.09
C ASN A 515 24.70 -2.29 -11.42
N ALA A 516 23.94 -3.13 -12.13
CA ALA A 516 24.32 -3.77 -13.40
C ALA A 516 25.58 -4.68 -13.29
N GLU A 517 25.91 -5.15 -12.08
CA GLU A 517 26.95 -6.14 -11.85
C GLU A 517 26.39 -7.56 -12.05
N ILE A 518 26.12 -7.91 -13.31
CA ILE A 518 25.33 -9.08 -13.68
C ILE A 518 25.93 -10.37 -13.13
N ASP A 519 27.26 -10.59 -13.27
CA ASP A 519 27.93 -11.81 -12.79
C ASP A 519 27.81 -11.96 -11.26
N SER A 520 28.00 -10.87 -10.53
CA SER A 520 27.84 -10.85 -9.08
C SER A 520 26.41 -11.13 -8.64
N ALA A 521 25.43 -10.57 -9.35
CA ALA A 521 24.02 -10.80 -9.09
C ALA A 521 23.62 -12.26 -9.33
N MET A 522 24.03 -12.82 -10.48
CA MET A 522 23.75 -14.20 -10.84
C MET A 522 24.33 -15.19 -9.84
N LYS A 523 25.57 -14.99 -9.40
CA LYS A 523 26.21 -15.82 -8.38
C LYS A 523 25.38 -16.02 -7.12
N TYR A 524 24.77 -14.93 -6.60
CA TYR A 524 23.95 -15.02 -5.38
C TYR A 524 22.53 -15.52 -5.65
N TYR A 525 21.96 -15.27 -6.83
CA TYR A 525 20.71 -15.92 -7.26
C TYR A 525 20.88 -17.43 -7.42
N GLU A 526 22.00 -17.89 -7.99
CA GLU A 526 22.34 -19.31 -8.11
C GLU A 526 22.56 -19.94 -6.74
N TRP A 527 23.28 -19.26 -5.84
CA TRP A 527 23.46 -19.72 -4.48
C TRP A 527 22.14 -19.99 -3.76
N ILE A 528 21.11 -19.12 -3.95
CA ILE A 528 19.77 -19.33 -3.39
C ILE A 528 19.11 -20.59 -3.99
N GLN A 529 19.24 -20.81 -5.29
CA GLN A 529 18.69 -21.99 -5.95
C GLN A 529 19.32 -23.29 -5.46
N GLU A 530 20.62 -23.28 -5.20
CA GLU A 530 21.37 -24.44 -4.76
C GLU A 530 21.13 -24.77 -3.29
N ASN A 531 21.14 -23.77 -2.43
CA ASN A 531 21.08 -23.98 -0.98
C ASN A 531 19.64 -23.96 -0.41
N HIS A 532 18.73 -23.21 -1.02
CA HIS A 532 17.36 -23.02 -0.53
C HIS A 532 16.29 -23.13 -1.65
N PRO A 533 16.21 -24.22 -2.41
CA PRO A 533 15.35 -24.34 -3.59
C PRO A 533 13.84 -24.26 -3.30
N ARG A 534 13.45 -24.40 -2.03
CA ARG A 534 12.04 -24.36 -1.60
C ARG A 534 11.62 -23.02 -0.99
N SER A 535 12.52 -22.04 -0.93
CA SER A 535 12.20 -20.71 -0.39
C SER A 535 11.43 -19.86 -1.41
N ASP A 536 10.65 -18.90 -0.94
CA ASP A 536 9.95 -17.93 -1.79
C ASP A 536 10.93 -17.11 -2.63
N GLN A 537 12.12 -16.82 -2.07
CA GLN A 537 13.21 -16.13 -2.75
C GLN A 537 13.78 -16.95 -3.91
N ALA A 538 13.79 -18.27 -3.80
CA ALA A 538 14.27 -19.14 -4.89
C ALA A 538 13.40 -19.04 -6.14
N GLN A 539 12.08 -18.93 -5.99
CA GLN A 539 11.18 -18.74 -7.14
C GLN A 539 11.49 -17.43 -7.85
N SER A 540 11.64 -16.35 -7.11
CA SER A 540 11.99 -15.02 -7.64
C SER A 540 13.37 -15.00 -8.29
N ALA A 541 14.37 -15.64 -7.66
CA ALA A 541 15.73 -15.81 -8.17
C ALA A 541 15.76 -16.56 -9.49
N SER A 542 15.01 -17.66 -9.63
CA SER A 542 14.91 -18.45 -10.87
C SER A 542 14.40 -17.63 -12.06
N LEU A 543 13.36 -16.82 -11.84
CA LEU A 543 12.82 -15.94 -12.87
C LEU A 543 13.84 -14.87 -13.29
N ARG A 544 14.56 -14.30 -12.32
CA ARG A 544 15.53 -13.25 -12.62
C ARG A 544 16.79 -13.80 -13.30
N LEU A 545 17.29 -14.97 -12.89
CA LEU A 545 18.41 -15.66 -13.55
C LEU A 545 18.14 -15.88 -15.04
N LYS A 546 16.97 -16.40 -15.41
CA LYS A 546 16.58 -16.57 -16.82
C LYS A 546 16.63 -15.26 -17.59
N SER A 547 16.16 -14.17 -16.98
CA SER A 547 16.19 -12.85 -17.62
C SER A 547 17.63 -12.33 -17.79
N LEU A 548 18.51 -12.52 -16.81
CA LEU A 548 19.92 -12.10 -16.88
C LEU A 548 20.71 -12.92 -17.90
N GLN A 549 20.47 -14.23 -17.97
CA GLN A 549 21.06 -15.12 -18.99
C GLN A 549 20.67 -14.71 -20.42
N MET A 550 19.40 -14.30 -20.64
CA MET A 550 18.96 -13.77 -21.93
C MET A 550 19.69 -12.46 -22.29
N VAL A 551 19.94 -11.59 -21.31
CA VAL A 551 20.68 -10.34 -21.53
C VAL A 551 22.14 -10.63 -21.90
N LEU A 552 22.81 -11.55 -21.18
CA LEU A 552 24.19 -11.93 -21.49
C LEU A 552 24.32 -12.55 -22.88
N SER A 553 23.43 -13.48 -23.24
CA SER A 553 23.45 -14.09 -24.57
C SER A 553 23.19 -13.08 -25.70
N ALA A 554 22.37 -12.06 -25.46
CA ALA A 554 22.16 -10.99 -26.42
C ALA A 554 23.41 -10.09 -26.59
N LEU A 555 24.13 -9.81 -25.50
CA LEU A 555 25.38 -9.03 -25.52
C LEU A 555 26.53 -9.78 -26.21
N GLU A 556 26.63 -11.11 -26.03
CA GLU A 556 27.61 -11.97 -26.73
C GLU A 556 27.38 -11.97 -28.25
N VAL A 557 26.12 -12.05 -28.68
CA VAL A 557 25.77 -12.00 -30.12
C VAL A 557 26.09 -10.64 -30.76
N GLU A 558 25.96 -9.53 -29.99
CA GLU A 558 26.37 -8.19 -30.45
C GLU A 558 27.89 -8.05 -30.55
N GLN A 559 28.67 -8.64 -29.63
CA GLN A 559 30.13 -8.62 -29.69
C GLN A 559 30.70 -9.45 -30.84
N ASP A 560 30.14 -10.61 -31.10
CA ASP A 560 30.53 -11.45 -32.26
C ASP A 560 30.18 -10.79 -33.60
N SER A 561 29.06 -10.06 -33.66
CA SER A 561 28.65 -9.35 -34.88
C SER A 561 29.50 -8.11 -35.19
N THR A 562 30.18 -7.55 -34.22
CA THR A 562 31.11 -6.40 -34.40
C THR A 562 32.54 -6.82 -34.75
N GLN A 563 32.91 -8.11 -34.61
CA GLN A 563 34.21 -8.63 -34.98
C GLN A 563 34.28 -9.14 -36.44
N ILE A 564 33.13 -9.19 -37.17
CA ILE A 564 33.07 -9.61 -38.57
C ILE A 564 32.79 -8.39 -39.45
N ALA A 565 33.69 -7.40 -39.42
CA ALA A 565 33.83 -6.44 -40.52
C ALA A 565 35.11 -6.76 -41.29
N PRO A 566 35.05 -7.25 -42.55
CA PRO A 566 36.26 -7.48 -43.30
C PRO A 566 36.86 -6.13 -43.68
N GLU A 567 38.15 -5.96 -43.40
CA GLU A 567 38.99 -4.99 -44.14
C GLU A 567 38.83 -5.24 -45.64
N GLN A 568 38.17 -4.32 -46.30
CA GLN A 568 38.27 -4.23 -47.78
C GLN A 568 39.14 -3.05 -48.15
N ASN A 569 40.23 -3.38 -48.79
CA ASN A 569 41.20 -2.54 -49.51
C ASN A 569 40.58 -1.41 -50.36
#